data_ee8ca973a805feac0b4780d4168a4896
#
_entry.id   ee8ca973a805feac0b4780d4168a4896
#
_cell.length_a   1.000
_cell.length_b   1.000
_cell.length_c   1.000
_cell.angle_alpha   90.00
_cell.angle_beta   90.00
_cell.angle_gamma   90.00
#
_symmetry.space_group_name_H-M   'P 1'
#
loop_
_entity.id
_entity.type
_entity.pdbx_description
1 polymer ?
#
loop_
_entity_poly.entity_id
_entity_poly.type
_entity_poly.pdbx_seq_one_letter_code
_entity_poly.pdbx_strand_id
1 'polypeptide(L)'
;YYALFLHFVTALPGLFTAVIIVGGVLSGIFTVTESGAFGTLYAFLVTVFVYRALTWENFKIAVINSVKTTSMVMILVASASAFGYMLTFYQVPSQMITFMNGISSNPIVILLMINIMLLVLGMIMDMAALILICTPIFLPLAVSLGMDPLQFGMVLMMNLGLGLCTPPVGACLFVGCAIGKVPIERVVKTIWPFYFAIFIALMLTTFIPAISLTLPNLIK
;
A
#
# COMPACT_ATOMS: atom_id res chain seq x y z
N TYR A 1 -16.43 21.51 26.61
CA TYR A 1 -15.20 20.76 26.92
C TYR A 1 -15.50 19.38 27.55
N TYR A 2 -16.48 19.28 28.46
CA TYR A 2 -16.83 18.02 29.13
C TYR A 2 -17.38 16.94 28.17
N ALA A 3 -18.23 17.32 27.22
CA ALA A 3 -18.75 16.41 26.19
C ALA A 3 -17.63 15.88 25.27
N LEU A 4 -16.65 16.72 24.93
CA LEU A 4 -15.53 16.36 24.08
C LEU A 4 -14.61 15.36 24.79
N PHE A 5 -14.37 15.55 26.08
CA PHE A 5 -13.61 14.62 26.92
C PHE A 5 -14.33 13.27 27.06
N LEU A 6 -15.65 13.28 27.25
CA LEU A 6 -16.45 12.06 27.35
C LEU A 6 -16.40 11.24 26.04
N HIS A 7 -16.54 11.91 24.90
CA HIS A 7 -16.42 11.27 23.59
C HIS A 7 -15.00 10.70 23.34
N PHE A 8 -13.97 11.40 23.80
CA PHE A 8 -12.60 10.89 23.71
C PHE A 8 -12.41 9.63 24.54
N VAL A 9 -12.88 9.63 25.80
CA VAL A 9 -12.78 8.45 26.68
C VAL A 9 -13.57 7.27 26.14
N THR A 10 -14.75 7.50 25.57
CA THR A 10 -15.55 6.43 24.95
C THR A 10 -14.94 5.91 23.65
N ALA A 11 -14.14 6.70 22.95
CA ALA A 11 -13.43 6.27 21.74
C ALA A 11 -12.12 5.50 22.05
N LEU A 12 -11.55 5.65 23.26
CA LEU A 12 -10.28 5.05 23.66
C LEU A 12 -10.21 3.53 23.42
N PRO A 13 -11.21 2.72 23.80
CA PRO A 13 -11.17 1.28 23.54
C PRO A 13 -11.08 0.95 22.05
N GLY A 14 -11.78 1.71 21.19
CA GLY A 14 -11.68 1.56 19.75
C GLY A 14 -10.31 1.96 19.19
N LEU A 15 -9.75 3.07 19.66
CA LEU A 15 -8.41 3.55 19.26
C LEU A 15 -7.30 2.58 19.70
N PHE A 16 -7.49 1.87 20.79
CA PHE A 16 -6.52 0.89 21.28
C PHE A 16 -6.33 -0.30 20.30
N THR A 17 -7.30 -0.56 19.43
CA THR A 17 -7.15 -1.54 18.34
C THR A 17 -5.96 -1.17 17.43
N ALA A 18 -5.80 0.11 17.09
CA ALA A 18 -4.69 0.58 16.29
C ALA A 18 -3.34 0.40 17.03
N VAL A 19 -3.34 0.63 18.36
CA VAL A 19 -2.14 0.42 19.18
C VAL A 19 -1.75 -1.06 19.22
N ILE A 20 -2.71 -1.98 19.31
CA ILE A 20 -2.45 -3.43 19.28
C ILE A 20 -1.85 -3.81 17.91
N ILE A 21 -2.45 -3.37 16.81
CA ILE A 21 -2.00 -3.73 15.47
C ILE A 21 -0.60 -3.17 15.19
N VAL A 22 -0.42 -1.87 15.35
CA VAL A 22 0.85 -1.21 15.04
C VAL A 22 1.92 -1.54 16.07
N GLY A 23 1.58 -1.46 17.35
CA GLY A 23 2.51 -1.75 18.45
C GLY A 23 2.96 -3.21 18.46
N GLY A 24 2.07 -4.15 18.16
CA GLY A 24 2.39 -5.58 18.07
C GLY A 24 3.42 -5.89 16.98
N VAL A 25 3.30 -5.23 15.83
CA VAL A 25 4.27 -5.37 14.73
C VAL A 25 5.59 -4.66 15.05
N LEU A 26 5.54 -3.41 15.53
CA LEU A 26 6.75 -2.63 15.82
C LEU A 26 7.59 -3.21 16.95
N SER A 27 6.95 -3.85 17.94
CA SER A 27 7.65 -4.55 19.02
C SER A 27 8.27 -5.90 18.60
N GLY A 28 7.97 -6.37 17.38
CA GLY A 28 8.43 -7.68 16.89
C GLY A 28 7.77 -8.89 17.56
N ILE A 29 6.73 -8.68 18.41
CA ILE A 29 6.02 -9.74 19.11
C ILE A 29 5.13 -10.52 18.15
N PHE A 30 4.49 -9.81 17.21
CA PHE A 30 3.57 -10.37 16.23
C PHE A 30 4.03 -10.10 14.80
N THR A 31 3.77 -11.05 13.92
CA THR A 31 3.80 -10.81 12.47
C THR A 31 2.63 -9.90 12.07
N VAL A 32 2.69 -9.30 10.89
CA VAL A 32 1.62 -8.42 10.37
C VAL A 32 0.25 -9.14 10.34
N THR A 33 0.23 -10.41 9.94
CA THR A 33 -0.97 -11.23 9.87
C THR A 33 -1.52 -11.58 11.25
N GLU A 34 -0.66 -11.95 12.20
CA GLU A 34 -1.05 -12.23 13.58
C GLU A 34 -1.58 -10.98 14.27
N SER A 35 -0.91 -9.84 14.07
CA SER A 35 -1.34 -8.56 14.64
C SER A 35 -2.72 -8.14 14.12
N GLY A 36 -3.00 -8.38 12.82
CA GLY A 36 -4.34 -8.19 12.25
C GLY A 36 -5.40 -9.11 12.87
N ALA A 37 -5.06 -10.38 13.13
CA ALA A 37 -5.96 -11.33 13.77
C ALA A 37 -6.27 -10.92 15.23
N PHE A 38 -5.24 -10.57 16.01
CA PHE A 38 -5.42 -10.07 17.39
C PHE A 38 -6.20 -8.76 17.43
N GLY A 39 -5.92 -7.83 16.52
CA GLY A 39 -6.67 -6.59 16.40
C GLY A 39 -8.15 -6.84 16.09
N THR A 40 -8.45 -7.77 15.21
CA THR A 40 -9.83 -8.17 14.88
C THR A 40 -10.54 -8.81 16.09
N LEU A 41 -9.87 -9.72 16.78
CA LEU A 41 -10.40 -10.35 18.00
C LEU A 41 -10.69 -9.30 19.08
N TYR A 42 -9.75 -8.38 19.31
CA TYR A 42 -9.93 -7.30 20.27
C TYR A 42 -11.10 -6.39 19.88
N ALA A 43 -11.18 -5.96 18.62
CA ALA A 43 -12.28 -5.14 18.12
C ALA A 43 -13.64 -5.84 18.31
N PHE A 44 -13.71 -7.14 18.04
CA PHE A 44 -14.90 -7.95 18.28
C PHE A 44 -15.30 -7.92 19.76
N LEU A 45 -14.36 -8.22 20.68
CA LEU A 45 -14.61 -8.22 22.12
C LEU A 45 -15.07 -6.85 22.63
N VAL A 46 -14.42 -5.78 22.20
CA VAL A 46 -14.81 -4.40 22.57
C VAL A 46 -16.21 -4.07 22.07
N THR A 47 -16.54 -4.45 20.83
CA THR A 47 -17.87 -4.17 20.27
C THR A 47 -18.98 -4.94 20.98
N VAL A 48 -18.71 -6.19 21.40
CA VAL A 48 -19.68 -7.03 22.13
C VAL A 48 -19.82 -6.58 23.58
N PHE A 49 -18.72 -6.46 24.32
CA PHE A 49 -18.75 -6.32 25.77
C PHE A 49 -18.75 -4.85 26.24
N VAL A 50 -17.99 -3.97 25.56
CA VAL A 50 -17.85 -2.57 25.95
C VAL A 50 -18.95 -1.73 25.32
N TYR A 51 -19.05 -1.75 23.99
CA TYR A 51 -20.03 -0.94 23.28
C TYR A 51 -21.43 -1.57 23.22
N ARG A 52 -21.52 -2.89 23.39
CA ARG A 52 -22.78 -3.66 23.30
C ARG A 52 -23.60 -3.31 22.05
N ALA A 53 -22.90 -3.01 20.95
CA ALA A 53 -23.47 -2.52 19.70
C ALA A 53 -23.59 -3.62 18.63
N LEU A 54 -23.06 -4.83 18.88
CA LEU A 54 -23.06 -5.92 17.92
C LEU A 54 -24.41 -6.65 17.95
N THR A 55 -25.23 -6.41 16.93
CA THR A 55 -26.42 -7.23 16.66
C THR A 55 -26.06 -8.43 15.80
N TRP A 56 -26.88 -9.48 15.86
CA TRP A 56 -26.68 -10.69 15.04
C TRP A 56 -26.71 -10.38 13.53
N GLU A 57 -27.53 -9.42 13.14
CA GLU A 57 -27.63 -8.96 11.77
C GLU A 57 -26.36 -8.25 11.30
N ASN A 58 -25.84 -7.30 12.09
CA ASN A 58 -24.59 -6.60 11.83
C ASN A 58 -23.40 -7.56 11.78
N PHE A 59 -23.37 -8.58 12.65
CA PHE A 59 -22.35 -9.62 12.63
C PHE A 59 -22.38 -10.41 11.32
N LYS A 60 -23.55 -10.86 10.88
CA LYS A 60 -23.70 -11.56 9.58
C LYS A 60 -23.21 -10.70 8.42
N ILE A 61 -23.59 -9.43 8.38
CA ILE A 61 -23.18 -8.49 7.33
C ILE A 61 -21.65 -8.33 7.34
N ALA A 62 -21.04 -8.17 8.52
CA ALA A 62 -19.60 -8.06 8.65
C ALA A 62 -18.87 -9.31 8.13
N VAL A 63 -19.34 -10.50 8.51
CA VAL A 63 -18.77 -11.78 8.05
C VAL A 63 -18.92 -11.93 6.53
N ILE A 64 -20.10 -11.67 5.97
CA ILE A 64 -20.33 -11.77 4.52
C ILE A 64 -19.41 -10.81 3.76
N ASN A 65 -19.29 -9.57 4.22
CA ASN A 65 -18.41 -8.58 3.60
C ASN A 65 -16.93 -8.99 3.70
N SER A 66 -16.50 -9.51 4.84
CA SER A 66 -15.14 -10.03 5.03
C SER A 66 -14.86 -11.20 4.10
N VAL A 67 -15.79 -12.15 3.97
CA VAL A 67 -15.65 -13.30 3.04
C VAL A 67 -15.56 -12.81 1.60
N LYS A 68 -16.41 -11.87 1.17
CA LYS A 68 -16.37 -11.30 -0.18
C LYS A 68 -15.01 -10.65 -0.46
N THR A 69 -14.55 -9.78 0.43
CA THR A 69 -13.26 -9.08 0.28
C THR A 69 -12.09 -10.06 0.25
N THR A 70 -12.08 -11.04 1.16
CA THR A 70 -11.03 -12.07 1.21
C THR A 70 -11.02 -12.91 -0.06
N SER A 71 -12.20 -13.31 -0.57
CA SER A 71 -12.32 -14.08 -1.81
C SER A 71 -11.78 -13.30 -3.01
N MET A 72 -12.10 -12.00 -3.12
CA MET A 72 -11.55 -11.15 -4.17
C MET A 72 -10.02 -11.08 -4.11
N VAL A 73 -9.46 -10.87 -2.92
CA VAL A 73 -8.01 -10.80 -2.71
C VAL A 73 -7.37 -12.15 -3.04
N MET A 74 -7.96 -13.27 -2.63
CA MET A 74 -7.42 -14.62 -2.91
C MET A 74 -7.41 -14.93 -4.41
N ILE A 75 -8.44 -14.55 -5.16
CA ILE A 75 -8.47 -14.69 -6.63
C ILE A 75 -7.37 -13.84 -7.27
N LEU A 76 -7.18 -12.60 -6.82
CA LEU A 76 -6.10 -11.73 -7.30
C LEU A 76 -4.73 -12.34 -7.03
N VAL A 77 -4.49 -12.83 -5.82
CA VAL A 77 -3.22 -13.47 -5.45
C VAL A 77 -2.97 -14.72 -6.28
N ALA A 78 -3.98 -15.57 -6.48
CA ALA A 78 -3.85 -16.79 -7.29
C ALA A 78 -3.53 -16.45 -8.75
N SER A 79 -4.25 -15.49 -9.34
CA SER A 79 -4.03 -15.04 -10.71
C SER A 79 -2.66 -14.39 -10.89
N ALA A 80 -2.26 -13.54 -9.96
CA ALA A 80 -0.95 -12.88 -9.98
C ALA A 80 0.20 -13.87 -9.78
N SER A 81 0.03 -14.91 -8.94
CA SER A 81 1.01 -15.97 -8.75
C SER A 81 1.20 -16.79 -10.03
N ALA A 82 0.10 -17.15 -10.71
CA ALA A 82 0.15 -17.84 -12.00
C ALA A 82 0.87 -16.97 -13.06
N PHE A 83 0.55 -15.68 -13.11
CA PHE A 83 1.20 -14.72 -13.98
C PHE A 83 2.69 -14.56 -13.66
N GLY A 84 3.05 -14.43 -12.38
CA GLY A 84 4.45 -14.36 -11.92
C GLY A 84 5.25 -15.59 -12.29
N TYR A 85 4.65 -16.80 -12.22
CA TYR A 85 5.27 -18.03 -12.69
C TYR A 85 5.58 -17.97 -14.19
N MET A 86 4.61 -17.52 -15.00
CA MET A 86 4.81 -17.36 -16.45
C MET A 86 5.91 -16.35 -16.77
N LEU A 87 5.92 -15.20 -16.06
CA LEU A 87 6.98 -14.19 -16.23
C LEU A 87 8.37 -14.77 -15.96
N THR A 88 8.50 -15.58 -14.91
CA THR A 88 9.77 -16.24 -14.57
C THR A 88 10.14 -17.32 -15.59
N PHE A 89 9.17 -18.11 -16.04
CA PHE A 89 9.37 -19.15 -17.04
C PHE A 89 9.87 -18.58 -18.38
N TYR A 90 9.27 -17.47 -18.83
CA TYR A 90 9.69 -16.77 -20.04
C TYR A 90 10.91 -15.85 -19.83
N GLN A 91 11.50 -15.84 -18.65
CA GLN A 91 12.65 -14.99 -18.29
C GLN A 91 12.42 -13.49 -18.58
N VAL A 92 11.19 -13.03 -18.41
CA VAL A 92 10.83 -11.62 -18.67
C VAL A 92 11.67 -10.64 -17.84
N PRO A 93 11.99 -10.87 -16.55
CA PRO A 93 12.89 -9.99 -15.81
C PRO A 93 14.25 -9.80 -16.49
N SER A 94 14.88 -10.89 -16.96
CA SER A 94 16.17 -10.83 -17.66
C SER A 94 16.08 -10.08 -18.99
N GLN A 95 15.00 -10.26 -19.72
CA GLN A 95 14.74 -9.52 -20.96
C GLN A 95 14.53 -8.02 -20.69
N MET A 96 13.85 -7.67 -19.61
CA MET A 96 13.65 -6.26 -19.19
C MET A 96 14.99 -5.63 -18.81
N ILE A 97 15.87 -6.33 -18.10
CA ILE A 97 17.22 -5.86 -17.77
C ILE A 97 18.00 -5.57 -19.06
N THR A 98 17.99 -6.51 -20.01
CA THR A 98 18.67 -6.34 -21.29
C THR A 98 18.10 -5.17 -22.10
N PHE A 99 16.78 -5.05 -22.14
CA PHE A 99 16.10 -3.96 -22.84
C PHE A 99 16.45 -2.59 -22.24
N MET A 100 16.37 -2.46 -20.90
CA MET A 100 16.67 -1.20 -20.23
C MET A 100 18.14 -0.82 -20.33
N ASN A 101 19.07 -1.78 -20.23
CA ASN A 101 20.49 -1.54 -20.47
C ASN A 101 20.79 -1.17 -21.92
N GLY A 102 19.97 -1.59 -22.88
CA GLY A 102 20.04 -1.16 -24.27
C GLY A 102 19.64 0.31 -24.47
N ILE A 103 18.80 0.86 -23.61
CA ILE A 103 18.39 2.28 -23.66
C ILE A 103 19.42 3.17 -22.94
N SER A 104 19.88 2.75 -21.77
CA SER A 104 20.88 3.49 -20.98
C SER A 104 21.65 2.56 -20.07
N SER A 105 22.95 2.79 -19.97
CA SER A 105 23.82 2.11 -18.99
C SER A 105 23.89 2.89 -17.65
N ASN A 106 23.19 4.03 -17.54
CA ASN A 106 23.19 4.83 -16.32
C ASN A 106 22.13 4.35 -15.34
N PRO A 107 22.51 3.87 -14.13
CA PRO A 107 21.54 3.39 -13.13
C PRO A 107 20.45 4.41 -12.77
N ILE A 108 20.80 5.70 -12.73
CA ILE A 108 19.86 6.79 -12.42
C ILE A 108 18.74 6.84 -13.45
N VAL A 109 19.08 6.73 -14.74
CA VAL A 109 18.11 6.77 -15.83
C VAL A 109 17.18 5.55 -15.77
N ILE A 110 17.73 4.37 -15.50
CA ILE A 110 16.95 3.13 -15.39
C ILE A 110 15.97 3.22 -14.19
N LEU A 111 16.42 3.70 -13.03
CA LEU A 111 15.55 3.89 -11.87
C LEU A 111 14.44 4.92 -12.13
N LEU A 112 14.72 6.00 -12.84
CA LEU A 112 13.70 6.96 -13.27
C LEU A 112 12.69 6.33 -14.22
N MET A 113 13.14 5.52 -15.17
CA MET A 113 12.25 4.77 -16.08
C MET A 113 11.32 3.84 -15.32
N ILE A 114 11.85 3.08 -14.34
CA ILE A 114 11.04 2.23 -13.46
C ILE A 114 9.98 3.07 -12.72
N ASN A 115 10.38 4.20 -12.14
CA ASN A 115 9.45 5.09 -11.43
C ASN A 115 8.32 5.59 -12.34
N ILE A 116 8.64 6.01 -13.57
CA ILE A 116 7.64 6.48 -14.54
C ILE A 116 6.70 5.32 -14.93
N MET A 117 7.24 4.13 -15.20
CA MET A 117 6.42 2.97 -15.56
C MET A 117 5.47 2.58 -14.41
N LEU A 118 5.97 2.51 -13.18
CA LEU A 118 5.16 2.20 -12.00
C LEU A 118 4.08 3.26 -11.75
N LEU A 119 4.40 4.54 -11.97
CA LEU A 119 3.43 5.62 -11.85
C LEU A 119 2.30 5.46 -12.87
N VAL A 120 2.63 5.24 -14.15
CA VAL A 120 1.64 5.06 -15.21
C VAL A 120 0.77 3.83 -14.96
N LEU A 121 1.35 2.71 -14.56
CA LEU A 121 0.61 1.51 -14.20
C LEU A 121 -0.31 1.75 -12.98
N GLY A 122 0.19 2.45 -11.97
CA GLY A 122 -0.57 2.80 -10.77
C GLY A 122 -1.77 3.72 -11.03
N MET A 123 -1.74 4.53 -12.11
CA MET A 123 -2.89 5.33 -12.52
C MET A 123 -4.04 4.49 -13.09
N ILE A 124 -3.77 3.27 -13.58
CA ILE A 124 -4.72 2.46 -14.34
C ILE A 124 -5.24 1.28 -13.51
N MET A 125 -4.37 0.66 -12.71
CA MET A 125 -4.64 -0.60 -12.02
C MET A 125 -4.61 -0.42 -10.50
N ASP A 126 -5.23 -1.37 -9.80
CA ASP A 126 -5.21 -1.41 -8.34
C ASP A 126 -3.81 -1.73 -7.79
N MET A 127 -3.48 -1.12 -6.65
CA MET A 127 -2.18 -1.23 -6.00
C MET A 127 -1.83 -2.66 -5.60
N ALA A 128 -2.79 -3.44 -5.07
CA ALA A 128 -2.54 -4.80 -4.62
C ALA A 128 -2.13 -5.72 -5.78
N ALA A 129 -2.85 -5.61 -6.91
CA ALA A 129 -2.51 -6.36 -8.12
C ALA A 129 -1.13 -5.97 -8.66
N LEU A 130 -0.82 -4.67 -8.69
CA LEU A 130 0.47 -4.17 -9.20
C LEU A 130 1.65 -4.58 -8.33
N ILE A 131 1.52 -4.59 -7.01
CA ILE A 131 2.58 -5.09 -6.13
C ILE A 131 2.93 -6.53 -6.49
N LEU A 132 1.94 -7.40 -6.67
CA LEU A 132 2.14 -8.80 -6.99
C LEU A 132 2.75 -9.02 -8.39
N ILE A 133 2.40 -8.18 -9.36
CA ILE A 133 2.85 -8.29 -10.75
C ILE A 133 4.22 -7.62 -10.93
N CYS A 134 4.39 -6.40 -10.42
CA CYS A 134 5.58 -5.59 -10.68
C CYS A 134 6.78 -6.00 -9.83
N THR A 135 6.56 -6.54 -8.63
CA THR A 135 7.67 -6.96 -7.76
C THR A 135 8.57 -8.01 -8.42
N PRO A 136 8.08 -9.14 -8.95
CA PRO A 136 8.94 -10.13 -9.58
C PRO A 136 9.64 -9.62 -10.86
N ILE A 137 9.11 -8.57 -11.49
CA ILE A 137 9.70 -7.97 -12.70
C ILE A 137 10.81 -6.97 -12.35
N PHE A 138 10.51 -6.01 -11.48
CA PHE A 138 11.37 -4.86 -11.24
C PHE A 138 12.32 -5.01 -10.06
N LEU A 139 12.01 -5.87 -9.06
CA LEU A 139 12.89 -6.09 -7.91
C LEU A 139 14.26 -6.64 -8.33
N PRO A 140 14.36 -7.70 -9.16
CA PRO A 140 15.66 -8.20 -9.60
C PRO A 140 16.49 -7.14 -10.34
N LEU A 141 15.82 -6.30 -11.15
CA LEU A 141 16.46 -5.21 -11.85
C LEU A 141 16.96 -4.13 -10.88
N ALA A 142 16.14 -3.70 -9.92
CA ALA A 142 16.51 -2.69 -8.92
C ALA A 142 17.71 -3.18 -8.07
N VAL A 143 17.70 -4.45 -7.66
CA VAL A 143 18.80 -5.06 -6.90
C VAL A 143 20.07 -5.13 -7.74
N SER A 144 20.00 -5.44 -9.03
CA SER A 144 21.17 -5.45 -9.92
C SER A 144 21.80 -4.05 -10.09
N LEU A 145 21.03 -3.00 -9.86
CA LEU A 145 21.48 -1.60 -9.85
C LEU A 145 21.98 -1.13 -8.45
N GLY A 146 22.02 -2.04 -7.46
CA GLY A 146 22.51 -1.75 -6.11
C GLY A 146 21.45 -1.21 -5.14
N MET A 147 20.16 -1.25 -5.48
CA MET A 147 19.08 -0.86 -4.60
C MET A 147 18.75 -1.97 -3.61
N ASP A 148 18.59 -1.64 -2.33
CA ASP A 148 18.14 -2.58 -1.30
C ASP A 148 16.69 -3.01 -1.55
N PRO A 149 16.33 -4.30 -1.34
CA PRO A 149 14.95 -4.78 -1.51
C PRO A 149 13.91 -4.01 -0.69
N LEU A 150 14.24 -3.61 0.53
CA LEU A 150 13.34 -2.82 1.38
C LEU A 150 13.14 -1.41 0.83
N GLN A 151 14.22 -0.78 0.34
CA GLN A 151 14.15 0.51 -0.35
C GLN A 151 13.26 0.43 -1.59
N PHE A 152 13.43 -0.61 -2.41
CA PHE A 152 12.57 -0.84 -3.58
C PHE A 152 11.12 -1.00 -3.18
N GLY A 153 10.81 -1.75 -2.11
CA GLY A 153 9.46 -1.88 -1.57
C GLY A 153 8.83 -0.53 -1.22
N MET A 154 9.58 0.35 -0.55
CA MET A 154 9.12 1.71 -0.23
C MET A 154 8.85 2.54 -1.48
N VAL A 155 9.76 2.50 -2.46
CA VAL A 155 9.60 3.20 -3.75
C VAL A 155 8.38 2.69 -4.49
N LEU A 156 8.18 1.37 -4.56
CA LEU A 156 7.02 0.74 -5.18
C LEU A 156 5.71 1.21 -4.52
N MET A 157 5.62 1.14 -3.20
CA MET A 157 4.44 1.56 -2.44
C MET A 157 4.11 3.04 -2.66
N MET A 158 5.12 3.92 -2.64
CA MET A 158 4.93 5.36 -2.86
C MET A 158 4.47 5.68 -4.29
N ASN A 159 5.07 5.01 -5.29
CA ASN A 159 4.67 5.17 -6.69
C ASN A 159 3.21 4.76 -6.93
N LEU A 160 2.86 3.57 -6.48
CA LEU A 160 1.51 3.04 -6.68
C LEU A 160 0.49 3.84 -5.87
N GLY A 161 0.84 4.28 -4.66
CA GLY A 161 0.00 5.17 -3.84
C GLY A 161 -0.25 6.51 -4.51
N LEU A 162 0.76 7.11 -5.13
CA LEU A 162 0.60 8.33 -5.93
C LEU A 162 -0.28 8.07 -7.15
N GLY A 163 -0.08 6.95 -7.84
CA GLY A 163 -0.89 6.52 -8.99
C GLY A 163 -2.37 6.39 -8.63
N LEU A 164 -2.71 5.76 -7.50
CA LEU A 164 -4.10 5.62 -7.02
C LEU A 164 -4.82 6.97 -6.80
N CYS A 165 -4.07 8.03 -6.56
CA CYS A 165 -4.62 9.38 -6.39
C CYS A 165 -4.58 10.20 -7.68
N THR A 166 -4.02 9.67 -8.79
CA THR A 166 -3.77 10.43 -10.03
C THR A 166 -4.70 9.97 -11.16
N PRO A 167 -5.31 10.88 -11.93
CA PRO A 167 -6.08 10.50 -13.13
C PRO A 167 -5.20 9.69 -14.12
N PRO A 168 -5.76 8.80 -14.97
CA PRO A 168 -7.16 8.76 -15.41
C PRO A 168 -8.11 7.94 -14.54
N VAL A 169 -7.65 6.87 -13.87
CA VAL A 169 -8.55 6.05 -13.04
C VAL A 169 -8.54 6.54 -11.60
N GLY A 170 -7.37 6.57 -10.92
CA GLY A 170 -7.23 7.13 -9.58
C GLY A 170 -8.30 6.67 -8.57
N ALA A 171 -8.34 5.38 -8.24
CA ALA A 171 -9.43 4.80 -7.46
C ALA A 171 -9.72 5.56 -6.15
N CYS A 172 -8.67 5.96 -5.42
CA CYS A 172 -8.82 6.74 -4.20
C CYS A 172 -9.35 8.15 -4.47
N LEU A 173 -8.94 8.78 -5.59
CA LEU A 173 -9.43 10.09 -5.99
C LEU A 173 -10.94 10.05 -6.27
N PHE A 174 -11.42 9.06 -7.02
CA PHE A 174 -12.84 8.89 -7.32
C PHE A 174 -13.69 8.68 -6.05
N VAL A 175 -13.25 7.80 -5.17
CA VAL A 175 -13.94 7.54 -3.89
C VAL A 175 -13.97 8.80 -3.02
N GLY A 176 -12.84 9.51 -2.90
CA GLY A 176 -12.77 10.77 -2.16
C GLY A 176 -13.69 11.85 -2.72
N CYS A 177 -13.75 12.01 -4.04
CA CYS A 177 -14.65 12.93 -4.72
C CYS A 177 -16.13 12.56 -4.51
N ALA A 178 -16.48 11.27 -4.55
CA ALA A 178 -17.83 10.79 -4.32
C ALA A 178 -18.32 11.08 -2.89
N ILE A 179 -17.46 10.83 -1.88
CA ILE A 179 -17.77 11.09 -0.47
C ILE A 179 -17.87 12.59 -0.21
N GLY A 180 -16.91 13.36 -0.75
CA GLY A 180 -16.86 14.82 -0.58
C GLY A 180 -17.89 15.57 -1.41
N LYS A 181 -18.60 14.88 -2.33
CA LYS A 181 -19.56 15.48 -3.28
C LYS A 181 -18.94 16.65 -4.07
N VAL A 182 -17.67 16.53 -4.45
CA VAL A 182 -16.92 17.54 -5.19
C VAL A 182 -16.55 16.98 -6.58
N PRO A 183 -16.67 17.78 -7.65
CA PRO A 183 -16.28 17.33 -8.98
C PRO A 183 -14.77 17.11 -9.07
N ILE A 184 -14.36 16.06 -9.79
CA ILE A 184 -12.97 15.61 -9.91
C ILE A 184 -12.05 16.73 -10.44
N GLU A 185 -12.54 17.51 -11.39
CA GLU A 185 -11.78 18.59 -12.03
C GLU A 185 -11.34 19.67 -11.02
N ARG A 186 -12.16 19.92 -10.01
CA ARG A 186 -11.84 20.88 -8.94
C ARG A 186 -10.79 20.29 -8.00
N VAL A 187 -10.94 19.02 -7.63
CA VAL A 187 -9.99 18.34 -6.73
C VAL A 187 -8.63 18.24 -7.41
N VAL A 188 -8.57 17.80 -8.66
CA VAL A 188 -7.32 17.67 -9.42
C VAL A 188 -6.56 19.00 -9.49
N LYS A 189 -7.26 20.12 -9.73
CA LYS A 189 -6.62 21.45 -9.73
C LYS A 189 -6.02 21.85 -8.38
N THR A 190 -6.64 21.41 -7.29
CA THR A 190 -6.24 21.80 -5.92
C THR A 190 -5.14 20.87 -5.38
N ILE A 191 -5.07 19.62 -5.83
CA ILE A 191 -4.18 18.59 -5.27
C ILE A 191 -2.74 18.65 -5.85
N TRP A 192 -2.48 19.44 -6.89
CA TRP A 192 -1.18 19.57 -7.55
C TRP A 192 0.01 19.80 -6.59
N PRO A 193 -0.07 20.67 -5.59
CA PRO A 193 1.04 20.86 -4.65
C PRO A 193 1.38 19.60 -3.87
N PHE A 194 0.35 18.78 -3.55
CA PHE A 194 0.53 17.51 -2.86
C PHE A 194 1.19 16.46 -3.76
N TYR A 195 0.79 16.38 -5.04
CA TYR A 195 1.47 15.50 -6.01
C TYR A 195 2.94 15.85 -6.13
N PHE A 196 3.26 17.13 -6.21
CA PHE A 196 4.63 17.59 -6.29
C PHE A 196 5.43 17.25 -5.03
N ALA A 197 4.85 17.43 -3.84
CA ALA A 197 5.47 17.06 -2.58
C ALA A 197 5.75 15.55 -2.48
N ILE A 198 4.77 14.70 -2.85
CA ILE A 198 4.93 13.25 -2.85
C ILE A 198 5.95 12.82 -3.91
N PHE A 199 5.96 13.46 -5.07
CA PHE A 199 6.94 13.18 -6.13
C PHE A 199 8.37 13.51 -5.67
N ILE A 200 8.58 14.63 -4.97
CA ILE A 200 9.88 14.94 -4.35
C ILE A 200 10.26 13.88 -3.33
N ALA A 201 9.34 13.50 -2.44
CA ALA A 201 9.59 12.46 -1.46
C ALA A 201 9.93 11.11 -2.13
N LEU A 202 9.25 10.77 -3.23
CA LEU A 202 9.55 9.59 -4.03
C LEU A 202 10.96 9.64 -4.63
N MET A 203 11.37 10.78 -5.18
CA MET A 203 12.71 10.94 -5.72
C MET A 203 13.77 10.83 -4.62
N LEU A 204 13.53 11.44 -3.48
CA LEU A 204 14.43 11.34 -2.32
C LEU A 204 14.56 9.88 -1.83
N THR A 205 13.47 9.15 -1.71
CA THR A 205 13.49 7.72 -1.30
C THR A 205 14.14 6.82 -2.35
N THR A 206 14.01 7.16 -3.63
CA THR A 206 14.64 6.41 -4.72
C THR A 206 16.16 6.55 -4.71
N PHE A 207 16.68 7.76 -4.48
CA PHE A 207 18.11 8.04 -4.62
C PHE A 207 18.86 8.10 -3.30
N ILE A 208 18.19 8.22 -2.17
CA ILE A 208 18.81 8.30 -0.84
C ILE A 208 18.39 7.10 0.01
N PRO A 209 19.19 6.00 0.05
CA PRO A 209 18.86 4.79 0.80
C PRO A 209 18.62 5.04 2.29
N ALA A 210 19.31 6.02 2.86
CA ALA A 210 19.20 6.35 4.28
C ALA A 210 17.74 6.68 4.70
N ILE A 211 16.93 7.31 3.83
CA ILE A 211 15.55 7.66 4.15
C ILE A 211 14.71 6.42 4.43
N SER A 212 14.90 5.36 3.64
CA SER A 212 14.14 4.11 3.76
C SER A 212 14.74 3.16 4.79
N LEU A 213 16.07 3.17 4.97
CA LEU A 213 16.77 2.14 5.74
C LEU A 213 17.12 2.56 7.17
N THR A 214 17.09 3.87 7.51
CA THR A 214 17.48 4.34 8.83
C THR A 214 16.58 3.77 9.93
N LEU A 215 15.26 3.87 9.77
CA LEU A 215 14.32 3.41 10.78
C LEU A 215 14.37 1.88 10.98
N PRO A 216 14.34 1.04 9.94
CA PRO A 216 14.50 -0.41 10.08
C PRO A 216 15.83 -0.83 10.70
N ASN A 217 16.92 -0.11 10.40
CA ASN A 217 18.24 -0.40 10.98
C ASN A 217 18.37 0.03 12.44
N LEU A 218 17.55 0.97 12.92
CA LEU A 218 17.51 1.36 14.33
C LEU A 218 16.68 0.40 15.20
N ILE A 219 15.77 -0.35 14.59
CA ILE A 219 14.85 -1.27 15.29
C ILE A 219 15.42 -2.71 15.33
N LYS A 220 16.40 -3.03 14.48
CA LYS A 220 17.17 -4.28 14.55
C LYS A 220 18.18 -4.25 15.69
#